data_ccf19c36ae855d8b5cdbc7418192647a
#
_entry.id   ccf19c36ae855d8b5cdbc7418192647a
#
_cell.length_a   1.000
_cell.length_b   1.000
_cell.length_c   1.000
_cell.angle_alpha   90.00
_cell.angle_beta   90.00
_cell.angle_gamma   90.00
#
_symmetry.space_group_name_H-M   'P 1'
#
loop_
_entity.id
_entity.type
_entity.pdbx_description
1 polymer ?
#
loop_
_entity_poly.entity_id
_entity_poly.type
_entity_poly.pdbx_seq_one_letter_code
_entity_poly.pdbx_strand_id
1 'polypeptide(L)'
;MNTKFKIGEKVVYKSKVYNVSRIIINQYTICYQIDNGRCIGYEEYTGILERELKKYEQILDSKEKRYLKNVIRPFKDRVISIIKENDFGDDYIKIELENGDFANLPNFAKGTMYKGMKKEKKYTLKELELFEEDR
;
A
#
# COMPACT_ATOMS: atom_id res chain seq x y z
N MET A 1 -9.20 24.39 -15.89
CA MET A 1 -8.03 23.50 -15.85
C MET A 1 -8.34 22.33 -14.93
N ASN A 2 -8.10 21.12 -15.42
CA ASN A 2 -8.45 19.91 -14.65
C ASN A 2 -7.28 19.48 -13.77
N THR A 3 -7.59 19.23 -12.51
CA THR A 3 -6.61 18.70 -11.56
C THR A 3 -6.62 17.17 -11.61
N LYS A 4 -5.44 16.58 -11.47
CA LYS A 4 -5.29 15.13 -11.43
C LYS A 4 -5.82 14.53 -10.14
N PHE A 5 -5.68 15.27 -9.03
CA PHE A 5 -6.12 14.82 -7.71
C PHE A 5 -7.12 15.79 -7.11
N LYS A 6 -7.93 15.32 -6.18
CA LYS A 6 -8.97 16.10 -5.52
C LYS A 6 -8.67 16.28 -4.04
N ILE A 7 -9.22 17.33 -3.44
CA ILE A 7 -9.10 17.54 -2.00
C ILE A 7 -9.69 16.33 -1.27
N GLY A 8 -8.97 15.81 -0.29
CA GLY A 8 -9.34 14.63 0.46
C GLY A 8 -8.85 13.32 -0.13
N GLU A 9 -8.34 13.36 -1.36
CA GLU A 9 -7.82 12.15 -2.00
C GLU A 9 -6.48 11.75 -1.39
N LYS A 10 -6.25 10.44 -1.30
CA LYS A 10 -4.96 9.91 -0.86
C LYS A 10 -3.99 9.85 -2.01
N VAL A 11 -2.76 10.26 -1.76
CA VAL A 11 -1.68 10.27 -2.75
C VAL A 11 -0.41 9.73 -2.11
N VAL A 12 0.55 9.35 -2.97
CA VAL A 12 1.87 8.87 -2.52
C VAL A 12 2.90 9.92 -2.88
N TYR A 13 3.67 10.36 -1.87
CA TYR A 13 4.77 11.30 -2.02
C TYR A 13 5.98 10.73 -1.29
N LYS A 14 7.08 10.54 -2.03
CA LYS A 14 8.33 9.98 -1.49
C LYS A 14 8.08 8.69 -0.71
N SER A 15 7.29 7.79 -1.30
CA SER A 15 6.96 6.46 -0.78
C SER A 15 6.10 6.45 0.48
N LYS A 16 5.48 7.59 0.83
CA LYS A 16 4.57 7.69 1.98
C LYS A 16 3.20 8.16 1.51
N VAL A 17 2.16 7.80 2.24
CA VAL A 17 0.78 8.16 1.92
C VAL A 17 0.38 9.44 2.64
N TYR A 18 -0.21 10.35 1.90
CA TYR A 18 -0.71 11.63 2.42
C TYR A 18 -2.11 11.88 1.87
N ASN A 19 -2.80 12.86 2.48
CA ASN A 19 -4.07 13.34 2.00
C ASN A 19 -3.87 14.70 1.32
N VAL A 20 -4.58 14.95 0.24
CA VAL A 20 -4.58 16.27 -0.39
C VAL A 20 -5.47 17.19 0.45
N SER A 21 -4.87 18.26 1.00
CA SER A 21 -5.60 19.22 1.83
C SER A 21 -5.93 20.50 1.08
N ARG A 22 -5.15 20.85 0.05
CA ARG A 22 -5.36 22.09 -0.69
C ARG A 22 -4.81 21.93 -2.10
N ILE A 23 -5.47 22.59 -3.06
CA ILE A 23 -5.03 22.64 -4.45
C ILE A 23 -4.80 24.13 -4.80
N ILE A 24 -3.61 24.42 -5.33
CA ILE A 24 -3.25 25.77 -5.72
C ILE A 24 -3.04 25.78 -7.22
N ILE A 25 -3.91 26.51 -7.92
CA ILE A 25 -3.88 26.62 -9.38
C ILE A 25 -3.45 28.02 -9.73
N ASN A 26 -2.38 28.15 -10.50
CA ASN A 26 -1.98 29.42 -11.05
C ASN A 26 -1.87 29.31 -12.58
N GLN A 27 -1.40 30.36 -13.21
CA GLN A 27 -1.39 30.46 -14.68
C GLN A 27 -0.59 29.35 -15.36
N TYR A 28 0.43 28.82 -14.71
CA TYR A 28 1.37 27.88 -15.32
C TYR A 28 1.48 26.54 -14.64
N THR A 29 1.05 26.44 -13.39
CA THR A 29 1.24 25.21 -12.63
C THR A 29 0.06 24.89 -11.73
N ILE A 30 -0.01 23.60 -11.37
CA ILE A 30 -0.93 23.10 -10.34
C ILE A 30 -0.06 22.52 -9.25
N CYS A 31 -0.24 23.01 -8.02
CA CYS A 31 0.49 22.54 -6.85
C CYS A 31 -0.48 22.04 -5.80
N TYR A 32 0.02 21.17 -4.95
CA TYR A 32 -0.79 20.56 -3.90
C TYR A 32 -0.18 20.78 -2.53
N GLN A 33 -1.04 20.95 -1.54
CA GLN A 33 -0.68 20.86 -0.16
C GLN A 33 -1.17 19.50 0.34
N ILE A 34 -0.30 18.75 1.00
CA ILE A 34 -0.59 17.41 1.49
C ILE A 34 -0.21 17.30 2.95
N ASP A 35 -0.90 16.42 3.69
CA ASP A 35 -0.59 16.14 5.08
C ASP A 35 -0.86 14.67 5.39
N ASN A 36 -0.27 14.19 6.49
CA ASN A 36 -0.45 12.79 6.88
C ASN A 36 -1.66 12.56 7.81
N GLY A 37 -2.38 13.62 8.16
CA GLY A 37 -3.58 13.51 9.00
C GLY A 37 -3.35 13.06 10.43
N ARG A 38 -2.11 13.08 10.92
CA ARG A 38 -1.79 12.62 12.27
C ARG A 38 -1.75 13.77 13.25
N CYS A 39 -2.22 13.52 14.48
CA CYS A 39 -2.09 14.51 15.56
C CYS A 39 -0.68 14.50 16.12
N ILE A 40 -0.10 13.31 16.27
CA ILE A 40 1.28 13.14 16.74
C ILE A 40 2.10 12.71 15.52
N GLY A 41 3.21 13.39 15.30
CA GLY A 41 4.01 13.17 14.11
C GLY A 41 3.40 13.76 12.86
N TYR A 42 2.71 14.89 13.01
CA TYR A 42 2.10 15.59 11.88
C TYR A 42 3.16 16.02 10.87
N GLU A 43 2.91 15.70 9.60
CA GLU A 43 3.75 16.15 8.50
C GLU A 43 2.87 16.82 7.46
N GLU A 44 3.35 17.93 6.92
CA GLU A 44 2.66 18.71 5.90
C GLU A 44 3.67 19.21 4.89
N TYR A 45 3.31 19.14 3.62
CA TYR A 45 4.13 19.68 2.55
C TYR A 45 3.28 20.55 1.65
N THR A 46 3.83 21.68 1.22
CA THR A 46 3.16 22.67 0.38
C THR A 46 3.94 22.85 -0.91
N GLY A 47 3.23 23.17 -2.00
CA GLY A 47 3.88 23.46 -3.26
C GLY A 47 4.37 22.21 -4.01
N ILE A 48 3.73 21.08 -3.75
CA ILE A 48 4.11 19.82 -4.41
C ILE A 48 3.49 19.80 -5.81
N LEU A 49 4.31 19.55 -6.82
CA LEU A 49 3.85 19.49 -8.20
C LEU A 49 3.13 18.17 -8.49
N GLU A 50 2.19 18.20 -9.44
CA GLU A 50 1.44 16.98 -9.79
C GLU A 50 2.35 15.81 -10.15
N ARG A 51 3.44 16.07 -10.85
CA ARG A 51 4.37 15.02 -11.27
C ARG A 51 5.12 14.36 -10.11
N GLU A 52 5.15 15.02 -8.96
CA GLU A 52 5.82 14.48 -7.76
C GLU A 52 4.91 13.54 -6.98
N LEU A 53 3.62 13.52 -7.30
CA LEU A 53 2.62 12.70 -6.62
C LEU A 53 2.24 11.51 -7.47
N LYS A 54 1.98 10.39 -6.82
CA LYS A 54 1.44 9.20 -7.46
C LYS A 54 0.08 8.89 -6.88
N LYS A 55 -0.78 8.31 -7.71
CA LYS A 55 -2.08 7.86 -7.24
C LYS A 55 -1.90 6.76 -6.20
N TYR A 56 -2.62 6.88 -5.11
CA TYR A 56 -2.63 5.82 -4.10
C TYR A 56 -3.56 4.71 -4.58
N GLU A 57 -3.05 3.49 -4.58
CA GLU A 57 -3.84 2.31 -4.91
C GLU A 57 -3.78 1.36 -3.73
N GLN A 58 -4.94 1.05 -3.18
CA GLN A 58 -5.02 0.09 -2.09
C GLN A 58 -4.84 -1.31 -2.68
N ILE A 59 -3.76 -1.97 -2.28
CA ILE A 59 -3.41 -3.29 -2.81
C ILE A 59 -4.28 -4.37 -2.18
N LEU A 60 -4.47 -4.29 -0.86
CA LEU A 60 -5.31 -5.24 -0.12
C LEU A 60 -6.52 -4.53 0.46
N ASP A 61 -7.69 -5.19 0.43
CA ASP A 61 -8.85 -4.66 1.13
C ASP A 61 -8.76 -4.95 2.63
N SER A 62 -9.72 -4.44 3.41
CA SER A 62 -9.70 -4.58 4.88
C SER A 62 -9.75 -6.04 5.33
N LYS A 63 -10.50 -6.86 4.62
CA LYS A 63 -10.65 -8.27 4.95
C LYS A 63 -9.35 -9.03 4.70
N GLU A 64 -8.72 -8.78 3.56
CA GLU A 64 -7.44 -9.41 3.21
C GLU A 64 -6.34 -8.98 4.18
N LYS A 65 -6.29 -7.70 4.54
CA LYS A 65 -5.32 -7.21 5.52
C LYS A 65 -5.49 -7.90 6.85
N ARG A 66 -6.73 -8.01 7.32
CA ARG A 66 -7.02 -8.66 8.60
C ARG A 66 -6.58 -10.11 8.62
N TYR A 67 -6.89 -10.82 7.55
CA TYR A 67 -6.51 -12.23 7.44
C TYR A 67 -5.00 -12.40 7.46
N LEU A 68 -4.29 -11.66 6.62
CA LEU A 68 -2.83 -11.76 6.55
C LEU A 68 -2.17 -11.32 7.85
N LYS A 69 -2.67 -10.26 8.49
CA LYS A 69 -2.12 -9.83 9.77
C LYS A 69 -2.25 -10.93 10.84
N ASN A 70 -3.40 -11.59 10.89
CA ASN A 70 -3.61 -12.66 11.86
C ASN A 70 -2.69 -13.85 11.62
N VAL A 71 -2.49 -14.24 10.37
CA VAL A 71 -1.62 -15.37 10.03
C VAL A 71 -0.17 -15.04 10.27
N ILE A 72 0.27 -13.84 9.89
CA ILE A 72 1.67 -13.44 9.92
C ILE A 72 2.14 -13.01 11.31
N ARG A 73 1.24 -12.53 12.17
CA ARG A 73 1.59 -11.96 13.47
C ARG A 73 2.61 -12.75 14.28
N PRO A 74 2.51 -14.09 14.39
CA PRO A 74 3.49 -14.86 15.19
C PRO A 74 4.93 -14.78 14.66
N PHE A 75 5.12 -14.45 13.38
CA PHE A 75 6.46 -14.42 12.78
C PHE A 75 6.69 -13.18 11.93
N LYS A 76 5.97 -12.09 12.22
CA LYS A 76 6.04 -10.87 11.40
C LYS A 76 7.46 -10.32 11.24
N ASP A 77 8.30 -10.46 12.27
CA ASP A 77 9.67 -9.93 12.24
C ASP A 77 10.61 -10.74 11.36
N ARG A 78 10.18 -11.92 10.92
CA ARG A 78 10.96 -12.79 10.05
C ARG A 78 10.57 -12.71 8.59
N VAL A 79 9.50 -11.99 8.27
CA VAL A 79 8.97 -11.91 6.90
C VAL A 79 9.86 -11.01 6.04
N ILE A 80 10.28 -11.54 4.89
CA ILE A 80 11.05 -10.78 3.91
C ILE A 80 10.14 -10.25 2.82
N SER A 81 9.26 -11.09 2.27
CA SER A 81 8.37 -10.68 1.20
C SER A 81 7.11 -11.54 1.16
N ILE A 82 6.09 -11.01 0.48
CA ILE A 82 4.83 -11.70 0.25
C ILE A 82 4.58 -11.68 -1.24
N ILE A 83 4.31 -12.85 -1.82
CA ILE A 83 4.19 -13.01 -3.26
C ILE A 83 2.88 -13.72 -3.59
N LYS A 84 2.19 -13.24 -4.62
CA LYS A 84 1.03 -13.94 -5.16
C LYS A 84 1.52 -14.85 -6.28
N GLU A 85 1.35 -16.15 -6.12
CA GLU A 85 1.75 -17.13 -7.11
C GLU A 85 0.55 -17.94 -7.61
N ASN A 86 0.69 -18.53 -8.77
CA ASN A 86 -0.31 -19.40 -9.34
C ASN A 86 0.32 -20.76 -9.64
N ASP A 87 -0.33 -21.82 -9.16
CA ASP A 87 0.14 -23.16 -9.37
C ASP A 87 -1.06 -24.03 -9.77
N PHE A 88 -0.96 -24.69 -10.92
CA PHE A 88 -2.02 -25.55 -11.46
C PHE A 88 -3.39 -24.85 -11.54
N GLY A 89 -3.38 -23.56 -11.87
CA GLY A 89 -4.61 -22.79 -12.01
C GLY A 89 -5.14 -22.18 -10.71
N ASP A 90 -4.52 -22.49 -9.58
CA ASP A 90 -4.91 -21.92 -8.29
C ASP A 90 -3.94 -20.86 -7.81
N ASP A 91 -4.46 -19.72 -7.42
CA ASP A 91 -3.67 -18.66 -6.81
C ASP A 91 -3.44 -18.95 -5.34
N TYR A 92 -2.25 -18.63 -4.85
CA TYR A 92 -1.93 -18.73 -3.43
C TYR A 92 -0.95 -17.66 -3.04
N ILE A 93 -0.81 -17.42 -1.75
CA ILE A 93 0.13 -16.45 -1.21
C ILE A 93 1.33 -17.19 -0.65
N LYS A 94 2.51 -16.83 -1.13
CA LYS A 94 3.78 -17.35 -0.62
C LYS A 94 4.41 -16.28 0.25
N ILE A 95 4.73 -16.63 1.48
CA ILE A 95 5.39 -15.73 2.42
C ILE A 95 6.82 -16.20 2.59
N GLU A 96 7.77 -15.37 2.12
CA GLU A 96 9.20 -15.69 2.27
C GLU A 96 9.68 -15.23 3.63
N LEU A 97 10.38 -16.10 4.32
CA LEU A 97 10.95 -15.83 5.62
C LEU A 97 12.47 -15.79 5.51
N GLU A 98 13.11 -15.17 6.49
CA GLU A 98 14.56 -15.22 6.59
C GLU A 98 15.03 -16.69 6.67
N ASN A 99 16.27 -16.95 6.28
CA ASN A 99 16.86 -18.30 6.24
C ASN A 99 16.35 -19.18 5.10
N GLY A 100 15.60 -18.60 4.14
CA GLY A 100 15.10 -19.34 3.00
C GLY A 100 13.86 -20.16 3.24
N ASP A 101 13.27 -20.06 4.44
CA ASP A 101 12.00 -20.71 4.73
C ASP A 101 10.84 -19.96 4.07
N PHE A 102 9.72 -20.63 3.90
CA PHE A 102 8.52 -19.99 3.37
C PHE A 102 7.26 -20.68 3.91
N ALA A 103 6.14 -19.93 3.83
CA ALA A 103 4.83 -20.45 4.17
C ALA A 103 3.88 -20.18 3.02
N ASN A 104 2.98 -21.10 2.73
CA ASN A 104 1.98 -20.96 1.67
C ASN A 104 0.60 -20.83 2.27
N LEU A 105 -0.18 -19.87 1.77
CA LEU A 105 -1.56 -19.68 2.19
C LEU A 105 -2.47 -19.84 0.97
N PRO A 106 -3.51 -20.66 1.06
CA PRO A 106 -4.44 -20.84 -0.04
C PRO A 106 -5.30 -19.60 -0.26
N ASN A 107 -5.78 -19.44 -1.47
CA ASN A 107 -6.78 -18.43 -1.78
C ASN A 107 -8.16 -19.06 -1.63
N PHE A 108 -8.77 -18.84 -0.48
CA PHE A 108 -10.04 -19.48 -0.13
C PHE A 108 -11.20 -19.08 -1.03
N ALA A 109 -11.10 -17.96 -1.68
CA ALA A 109 -12.20 -17.44 -2.47
C ALA A 109 -12.00 -17.66 -3.98
N LYS A 110 -11.20 -18.63 -4.36
CA LYS A 110 -10.96 -19.05 -5.74
C LYS A 110 -10.75 -17.89 -6.72
N GLY A 111 -9.72 -17.10 -6.46
CA GLY A 111 -9.37 -15.98 -7.32
C GLY A 111 -10.07 -14.68 -7.01
N THR A 112 -10.93 -14.63 -5.99
CA THR A 112 -11.58 -13.39 -5.61
C THR A 112 -10.79 -12.59 -4.58
N MET A 113 -9.82 -13.22 -3.90
CA MET A 113 -8.95 -12.54 -2.94
C MET A 113 -7.64 -12.13 -3.60
N TYR A 114 -7.02 -11.10 -3.02
CA TYR A 114 -5.71 -10.61 -3.43
C TYR A 114 -5.67 -10.08 -4.87
N LYS A 115 -6.80 -9.56 -5.35
CA LYS A 115 -6.90 -9.06 -6.73
C LYS A 115 -5.96 -7.91 -7.02
N GLY A 116 -5.66 -7.09 -6.00
CA GLY A 116 -4.79 -5.95 -6.15
C GLY A 116 -3.31 -6.30 -6.23
N MET A 117 -2.93 -7.54 -5.92
CA MET A 117 -1.55 -7.97 -6.00
C MET A 117 -1.23 -8.49 -7.39
N LYS A 118 -0.09 -8.08 -7.92
CA LYS A 118 0.39 -8.59 -9.20
C LYS A 118 1.07 -9.93 -8.96
N LYS A 119 0.87 -10.87 -9.91
CA LYS A 119 1.49 -12.20 -9.81
C LYS A 119 3.01 -12.09 -9.87
N GLU A 120 3.67 -12.91 -9.08
CA GLU A 120 5.14 -13.03 -9.05
C GLU A 120 5.88 -11.79 -8.60
N LYS A 121 5.18 -10.73 -8.20
CA LYS A 121 5.82 -9.54 -7.64
C LYS A 121 6.01 -9.72 -6.14
N LYS A 122 7.19 -9.35 -5.64
CA LYS A 122 7.48 -9.39 -4.20
C LYS A 122 7.01 -8.11 -3.54
N TYR A 123 6.21 -8.25 -2.49
CA TYR A 123 5.72 -7.12 -1.70
C TYR A 123 6.28 -7.21 -0.29
N THR A 124 6.59 -6.05 0.31
CA THR A 124 6.96 -5.99 1.72
C THR A 124 5.72 -5.80 2.57
N LEU A 125 5.84 -6.03 3.88
CA LEU A 125 4.75 -5.74 4.80
C LEU A 125 4.32 -4.28 4.71
N LYS A 126 5.29 -3.39 4.55
CA LYS A 126 5.01 -1.97 4.44
C LYS A 126 4.22 -1.63 3.17
N GLU A 127 4.61 -2.23 2.03
CA GLU A 127 3.90 -1.98 0.78
C GLU A 127 2.45 -2.45 0.84
N LEU A 128 2.18 -3.54 1.56
CA LEU A 128 0.83 -4.06 1.75
C LEU A 128 0.10 -3.38 2.91
N GLU A 129 0.74 -2.43 3.58
CA GLU A 129 0.20 -1.68 4.71
C GLU A 129 -0.17 -2.59 5.89
N LEU A 130 0.63 -3.63 6.12
CA LEU A 130 0.46 -4.53 7.26
C LEU A 130 1.36 -4.07 8.40
N PHE A 131 0.83 -4.04 9.61
CA PHE A 131 1.56 -3.72 10.85
C PHE A 131 2.18 -2.32 10.89
N GLU A 132 1.68 -1.37 10.11
CA GLU A 132 2.21 0.00 10.12
C GLU A 132 2.02 0.67 11.47
N GLU A 133 0.92 0.40 12.13
CA GLU A 133 0.57 0.98 13.42
C GLU A 133 1.42 0.43 14.57
N ASP A 134 2.17 -0.62 14.33
CA ASP A 134 2.98 -1.29 15.36
C ASP A 134 4.40 -0.73 15.51
N ARG A 135 4.62 0.46 15.00
CA ARG A 135 5.94 1.09 15.10
C ARG A 135 6.28 1.52 16.52
#